data_297f3405ebf21f23459a3d64af097da2
#
_entry.id   297f3405ebf21f23459a3d64af097da2
#
_cell.length_a   1.000
_cell.length_b   1.000
_cell.length_c   1.000
_cell.angle_alpha   90.00
_cell.angle_beta   90.00
_cell.angle_gamma   90.00
#
_symmetry.space_group_name_H-M   'P 1'
#
loop_
_entity.id
_entity.type
_entity.pdbx_description
1 polymer ?
#
loop_
_entity_poly.entity_id
_entity_poly.type
_entity_poly.pdbx_seq_one_letter_code
_entity_poly.pdbx_strand_id
1 'polypeptide(L)' 'IWEDNLNIRNKIHCYYVMALGYSGLGQKELAEKYYSLVKELDINKQVFRE' A
#
# COMPACT_ATOMS: atom_id res chain seq x y z
N ILE A 1 -16.44 10.76 1.75
CA ILE A 1 -15.86 10.89 0.44
C ILE A 1 -14.49 11.49 0.53
N TRP A 2 -14.41 12.63 1.19
CA TRP A 2 -13.10 13.16 1.49
C TRP A 2 -12.38 12.20 2.41
N GLU A 3 -13.09 11.33 3.06
CA GLU A 3 -12.47 10.30 3.88
C GLU A 3 -11.66 9.33 3.04
N ASP A 4 -12.04 9.20 1.79
CA ASP A 4 -11.34 8.27 0.92
C ASP A 4 -9.86 8.60 0.84
N ASN A 5 -9.53 9.86 0.81
CA ASN A 5 -8.12 10.24 0.74
C ASN A 5 -7.38 9.78 1.98
N LEU A 6 -7.96 9.99 3.13
CA LEU A 6 -7.34 9.56 4.37
C LEU A 6 -7.23 8.05 4.42
N ASN A 7 -8.29 7.36 3.97
CA ASN A 7 -8.27 5.92 3.96
C ASN A 7 -7.18 5.39 3.06
N ILE A 8 -7.03 5.98 1.89
CA ILE A 8 -6.02 5.52 0.95
C ILE A 8 -4.64 5.71 1.54
N ARG A 9 -4.39 6.84 2.14
CA ARG A 9 -3.08 7.09 2.73
C ARG A 9 -2.81 6.11 3.86
N ASN A 10 -3.80 5.88 4.70
CA ASN A 10 -3.65 4.94 5.79
C ASN A 10 -3.40 3.54 5.25
N LYS A 11 -4.13 3.15 4.22
CA LYS A 11 -3.96 1.83 3.64
C LYS A 11 -2.56 1.67 3.07
N ILE A 12 -2.10 2.68 2.37
CA ILE A 12 -0.76 2.61 1.78
C ILE A 12 0.26 2.43 2.88
N HIS A 13 0.14 3.21 3.93
CA HIS A 13 1.08 3.12 5.04
C HIS A 13 1.02 1.75 5.68
N CYS A 14 -0.19 1.27 5.95
CA CYS A 14 -0.35 -0.02 6.59
C CYS A 14 0.22 -1.15 5.74
N TYR A 15 -0.10 -1.13 4.46
CA TYR A 15 0.40 -2.17 3.57
C TYR A 15 1.92 -2.11 3.48
N TYR A 16 2.45 -0.91 3.45
CA TYR A 16 3.89 -0.75 3.37
C TYR A 16 4.57 -1.33 4.60
N VAL A 17 4.04 -1.01 5.77
CA VAL A 17 4.58 -1.52 7.02
C VAL A 17 4.48 -3.04 7.07
N MET A 18 3.35 -3.57 6.61
CA MET A 18 3.17 -5.00 6.58
C MET A 18 4.16 -5.66 5.64
N ALA A 19 4.38 -5.05 4.48
CA ALA A 19 5.33 -5.59 3.54
C ALA A 19 6.72 -5.63 4.14
N LEU A 20 7.09 -4.56 4.84
CA LEU A 20 8.39 -4.54 5.49
C LEU A 20 8.50 -5.62 6.55
N GLY A 21 7.42 -5.80 7.32
CA GLY A 21 7.41 -6.82 8.35
C GLY A 21 7.56 -8.21 7.76
N TYR A 22 6.81 -8.50 6.72
CA TYR A 22 6.90 -9.81 6.09
C TYR A 22 8.27 -10.02 5.46
N SER A 23 8.81 -8.97 4.89
CA SER A 23 10.14 -9.07 4.30
C SER A 23 11.17 -9.43 5.38
N GLY A 24 11.03 -8.80 6.53
CA GLY A 24 11.92 -9.09 7.64
C GLY A 24 11.79 -10.52 8.15
N LEU A 25 10.57 -11.07 8.02
CA LEU A 25 10.33 -12.43 8.46
C LEU A 25 10.72 -13.47 7.42
N GLY A 26 11.11 -13.03 6.25
CA GLY A 26 11.45 -13.96 5.20
C GLY A 26 10.28 -14.36 4.34
N GLN A 27 9.14 -13.71 4.52
CA GLN A 27 7.94 -14.01 3.75
C GLN A 27 7.92 -13.15 2.50
N LYS A 28 8.76 -13.49 1.56
CA LYS A 28 8.93 -12.65 0.38
C LYS A 28 7.64 -12.55 -0.43
N GLU A 29 6.95 -13.66 -0.56
CA GLU A 29 5.73 -13.67 -1.37
C GLU A 29 4.71 -12.70 -0.81
N LEU A 30 4.51 -12.73 0.49
CA LEU A 30 3.57 -11.82 1.11
C LEU A 30 4.05 -10.39 1.02
N ALA A 31 5.35 -10.19 1.21
CA ALA A 31 5.91 -8.85 1.11
C ALA A 31 5.67 -8.27 -0.27
N GLU A 32 5.93 -9.06 -1.30
CA GLU A 32 5.72 -8.61 -2.66
C GLU A 32 4.27 -8.30 -2.94
N LYS A 33 3.39 -9.13 -2.39
CA LYS A 33 1.97 -8.91 -2.58
C LYS A 33 1.56 -7.55 -2.04
N TYR A 34 2.01 -7.23 -0.84
CA TYR A 34 1.64 -5.96 -0.24
C TYR A 34 2.33 -4.79 -0.91
N TYR A 35 3.56 -5.00 -1.39
CA TYR A 35 4.22 -3.95 -2.16
C TYR A 35 3.45 -3.64 -3.43
N SER A 36 2.92 -4.68 -4.07
CA SER A 36 2.11 -4.48 -5.27
C SER A 36 0.86 -3.69 -4.95
N LEU A 37 0.24 -4.01 -3.83
CA LEU A 37 -0.96 -3.28 -3.41
C LEU A 37 -0.65 -1.81 -3.17
N VAL A 38 0.48 -1.55 -2.55
CA VAL A 38 0.88 -0.17 -2.31
C VAL A 38 1.08 0.55 -3.64
N LYS A 39 1.69 -0.12 -4.58
CA LYS A 39 1.91 0.49 -5.89
C LYS A 39 0.60 0.81 -6.57
N GLU A 40 -0.33 -0.12 -6.53
CA GLU A 40 -1.62 0.09 -7.17
C GLU A 40 -2.34 1.28 -6.57
N LEU A 41 -2.33 1.35 -5.26
CA LEU A 41 -3.00 2.45 -4.59
C LEU A 41 -2.33 3.78 -4.93
N ASP A 42 -1.02 3.76 -5.02
CA ASP A 42 -0.30 4.98 -5.34
C ASP A 42 -0.60 5.45 -6.75
N ILE A 43 -0.64 4.51 -7.68
CA ILE A 43 -0.95 4.83 -9.06
C ILE A 43 -2.36 5.38 -9.18
N ASN A 44 -3.31 4.73 -8.52
CA ASN A 44 -4.69 5.18 -8.53
C ASN A 44 -4.80 6.58 -7.98
N LYS A 45 -4.05 6.84 -6.94
CA LYS A 45 -4.08 8.15 -6.32
C LYS A 45 -3.60 9.20 -7.30
N GLN A 46 -2.55 8.90 -8.05
CA GLN A 46 -2.03 9.84 -9.02
C GLN A 46 -3.03 10.10 -10.13
N VAL A 47 -3.61 9.05 -10.64
CA VAL A 47 -4.61 9.18 -11.69
C VAL A 47 -5.78 9.98 -11.20
N PHE A 48 -6.17 9.73 -9.99
CA PHE A 48 -7.33 10.40 -9.41
C PHE A 48 -7.07 11.89 -9.26
N ARG A 49 -5.85 12.24 -9.00
CA ARG A 49 -5.49 13.64 -8.84
C ARG A 49 -5.82 14.46 -10.08
N GLU A 50 -5.80 13.81 -11.17
CA GLU A 50 -6.15 14.46 -12.40
C GLU A 50 -7.47 15.16 -12.28
#